data_857b2031b118cb2f36b731548e737bcc
#
_entry.id   857b2031b118cb2f36b731548e737bcc
#
_cell.length_a   1.000
_cell.length_b   1.000
_cell.length_c   1.000
_cell.angle_alpha   90.00
_cell.angle_beta   90.00
_cell.angle_gamma   90.00
#
_symmetry.space_group_name_H-M   'P 1'
#
loop_
_entity.id
_entity.type
_entity.pdbx_description
1 polymer ?
#
loop_
_entity_poly.entity_id
_entity_poly.type
_entity_poly.pdbx_seq_one_letter_code
_entity_poly.pdbx_strand_id
1 'polypeptide(L)'
;HPQHPASRPLDHPHPPDRPPHPALRDRWRSVLRSLALRGAVPGEIRGRAVRLLLDDGALAGGEAARLMGLALSPGTPPGDAAAWVEGFVGGGGGGLLLAHDERLLALVDGWLTSVSDDAFTDVLPLLRRTFSAYEPGVRRTLGELVRRGPDGGAAPTTGATVPHGFAGEPDRGRADAVAPVLRLLLGLEDERTVSMDGNRLAGVGG
;
A
#
# COMPACT_ATOMS: atom_id res chain seq x y z
N HIS A 1 47.98 -59.59 21.20
CA HIS A 1 46.93 -58.73 20.77
C HIS A 1 47.41 -57.30 20.68
N PRO A 2 47.53 -56.66 19.49
CA PRO A 2 47.84 -55.24 19.39
C PRO A 2 46.52 -54.47 19.46
N GLN A 3 46.45 -53.53 20.42
CA GLN A 3 45.33 -52.59 20.54
C GLN A 3 45.44 -51.52 19.44
N HIS A 4 44.45 -51.42 18.61
CA HIS A 4 44.24 -50.29 17.67
C HIS A 4 43.95 -49.00 18.43
N PRO A 5 44.67 -47.91 18.20
CA PRO A 5 44.30 -46.60 18.76
C PRO A 5 43.03 -46.11 18.02
N ALA A 6 41.99 -45.79 18.80
CA ALA A 6 40.77 -45.18 18.32
C ALA A 6 41.08 -43.86 17.62
N SER A 7 40.71 -43.75 16.37
CA SER A 7 40.77 -42.50 15.57
C SER A 7 39.85 -41.45 16.20
N ARG A 8 40.42 -40.38 16.73
CA ARG A 8 39.68 -39.19 17.15
C ARG A 8 38.95 -38.58 15.93
N PRO A 9 37.67 -38.23 16.04
CA PRO A 9 37.01 -37.44 15.03
C PRO A 9 37.74 -36.11 14.87
N LEU A 10 38.12 -35.77 13.65
CA LEU A 10 38.62 -34.44 13.31
C LEU A 10 37.47 -33.46 13.49
N ASP A 11 37.51 -32.71 14.58
CA ASP A 11 36.67 -31.56 14.81
C ASP A 11 37.01 -30.53 13.73
N HIS A 12 36.22 -30.50 12.65
CA HIS A 12 36.29 -29.44 11.69
C HIS A 12 35.68 -28.22 12.36
N PRO A 13 36.43 -27.13 12.60
CA PRO A 13 35.87 -25.92 13.15
C PRO A 13 34.84 -25.41 12.13
N HIS A 14 33.57 -25.36 12.54
CA HIS A 14 32.53 -24.65 11.81
C HIS A 14 33.04 -23.22 11.60
N PRO A 15 33.06 -22.69 10.35
CA PRO A 15 33.45 -21.32 10.17
C PRO A 15 32.45 -20.44 10.96
N PRO A 16 32.93 -19.48 11.75
CA PRO A 16 32.06 -18.61 12.51
C PRO A 16 31.11 -17.95 11.51
N ASP A 17 29.82 -17.84 11.87
CA ASP A 17 28.80 -17.07 11.15
C ASP A 17 29.32 -15.63 11.00
N ARG A 18 30.09 -15.41 9.93
CA ARG A 18 30.64 -14.11 9.62
C ARG A 18 29.48 -13.26 9.13
N PRO A 19 29.11 -12.17 9.83
CA PRO A 19 28.07 -11.28 9.34
C PRO A 19 28.42 -10.87 7.90
N PRO A 20 27.42 -10.81 7.01
CA PRO A 20 27.67 -10.46 5.61
C PRO A 20 28.42 -9.14 5.54
N HIS A 21 29.45 -9.06 4.68
CA HIS A 21 30.26 -7.86 4.50
C HIS A 21 29.37 -6.63 4.37
N PRO A 22 29.63 -5.51 5.10
CA PRO A 22 28.78 -4.32 5.07
C PRO A 22 28.52 -3.81 3.63
N ALA A 23 29.52 -3.86 2.77
CA ALA A 23 29.38 -3.51 1.36
C ALA A 23 28.37 -4.39 0.59
N LEU A 24 28.25 -5.69 0.92
CA LEU A 24 27.29 -6.58 0.28
C LEU A 24 25.87 -6.25 0.73
N ARG A 25 25.69 -5.97 2.03
CA ARG A 25 24.39 -5.56 2.59
C ARG A 25 23.91 -4.24 1.98
N ASP A 26 24.81 -3.28 1.81
CA ASP A 26 24.47 -1.99 1.21
C ASP A 26 24.09 -2.12 -0.28
N ARG A 27 24.80 -2.95 -1.03
CA ARG A 27 24.43 -3.28 -2.42
C ARG A 27 23.06 -3.97 -2.48
N TRP A 28 22.79 -4.91 -1.59
CA TRP A 28 21.50 -5.58 -1.47
C TRP A 28 20.37 -4.58 -1.19
N ARG A 29 20.53 -3.69 -0.22
CA ARG A 29 19.58 -2.61 0.07
C ARG A 29 19.33 -1.70 -1.11
N SER A 30 20.39 -1.36 -1.86
CA SER A 30 20.29 -0.53 -3.06
C SER A 30 19.45 -1.22 -4.15
N VAL A 31 19.66 -2.51 -4.38
CA VAL A 31 18.87 -3.31 -5.33
C VAL A 31 17.41 -3.34 -4.89
N LEU A 32 17.13 -3.64 -3.62
CA LEU A 32 15.76 -3.68 -3.10
C LEU A 32 15.04 -2.33 -3.25
N ARG A 33 15.71 -1.21 -2.95
CA ARG A 33 15.14 0.13 -3.17
C ARG A 33 14.80 0.37 -4.64
N SER A 34 15.70 -0.02 -5.53
CA SER A 34 15.47 0.08 -6.96
C SER A 34 14.27 -0.74 -7.43
N LEU A 35 14.12 -1.98 -6.93
CA LEU A 35 12.97 -2.84 -7.25
C LEU A 35 11.67 -2.28 -6.69
N ALA A 36 11.68 -1.80 -5.45
CA ALA A 36 10.50 -1.25 -4.78
C ALA A 36 9.87 -0.05 -5.51
N LEU A 37 10.70 0.76 -6.18
CA LEU A 37 10.28 2.03 -6.79
C LEU A 37 9.99 1.93 -8.30
N ARG A 38 10.38 0.85 -8.97
CA ARG A 38 10.18 0.70 -10.42
C ARG A 38 8.78 0.20 -10.75
N GLY A 39 7.96 1.01 -11.40
CA GLY A 39 6.61 0.66 -11.83
C GLY A 39 6.53 -0.52 -12.81
N ALA A 40 7.58 -0.76 -13.61
CA ALA A 40 7.66 -1.89 -14.54
C ALA A 40 7.94 -3.25 -13.84
N VAL A 41 8.30 -3.25 -12.54
CA VAL A 41 8.51 -4.47 -11.76
C VAL A 41 7.15 -4.98 -11.27
N PRO A 42 6.86 -6.30 -11.36
CA PRO A 42 5.62 -6.88 -10.85
C PRO A 42 5.32 -6.50 -9.40
N GLY A 43 4.05 -6.28 -9.08
CA GLY A 43 3.59 -5.87 -7.74
C GLY A 43 4.14 -6.74 -6.62
N GLU A 44 4.09 -8.05 -6.76
CA GLU A 44 4.62 -9.02 -5.78
C GLU A 44 6.10 -8.77 -5.44
N ILE A 45 6.94 -8.55 -6.45
CA ILE A 45 8.37 -8.30 -6.24
C ILE A 45 8.58 -6.94 -5.55
N ARG A 46 7.81 -5.92 -5.94
CA ARG A 46 7.86 -4.60 -5.31
C ARG A 46 7.44 -4.66 -3.85
N GLY A 47 6.33 -5.31 -3.55
CA GLY A 47 5.84 -5.51 -2.18
C GLY A 47 6.86 -6.28 -1.33
N ARG A 48 7.43 -7.35 -1.88
CA ARG A 48 8.47 -8.13 -1.20
C ARG A 48 9.74 -7.32 -0.94
N ALA A 49 10.15 -6.48 -1.88
CA ALA A 49 11.32 -5.62 -1.70
C ALA A 49 11.10 -4.59 -0.57
N VAL A 50 9.91 -3.97 -0.49
CA VAL A 50 9.54 -3.06 0.60
C VAL A 50 9.55 -3.80 1.94
N ARG A 51 8.99 -5.01 2.00
CA ARG A 51 9.00 -5.83 3.21
C ARG A 51 10.41 -6.14 3.69
N LEU A 52 11.28 -6.59 2.81
CA LEU A 52 12.67 -6.93 3.16
C LEU A 52 13.46 -5.69 3.64
N LEU A 53 13.21 -4.52 3.07
CA LEU A 53 13.81 -3.27 3.55
C LEU A 53 13.31 -2.87 4.93
N LEU A 54 12.03 -3.09 5.21
CA LEU A 54 11.42 -2.84 6.50
C LEU A 54 12.00 -3.79 7.56
N ASP A 55 12.05 -5.09 7.27
CA ASP A 55 12.59 -6.12 8.17
C ASP A 55 14.09 -5.92 8.48
N ASP A 56 14.86 -5.42 7.50
CA ASP A 56 16.28 -5.08 7.66
C ASP A 56 16.51 -3.72 8.38
N GLY A 57 15.44 -2.99 8.73
CA GLY A 57 15.51 -1.66 9.33
C GLY A 57 16.05 -0.57 8.38
N ALA A 58 16.14 -0.86 7.09
CA ALA A 58 16.59 0.07 6.04
C ALA A 58 15.46 0.98 5.51
N LEU A 59 14.21 0.73 5.94
CA LEU A 59 13.03 1.50 5.62
C LEU A 59 12.21 1.72 6.89
N ALA A 60 11.77 2.94 7.14
CA ALA A 60 10.90 3.26 8.27
C ALA A 60 9.46 2.80 7.99
N GLY A 61 8.70 2.42 9.05
CA GLY A 61 7.31 1.98 8.93
C GLY A 61 6.40 3.00 8.23
N GLY A 62 6.58 4.30 8.49
CA GLY A 62 5.84 5.37 7.81
C GLY A 62 6.09 5.42 6.30
N GLU A 63 7.31 5.15 5.87
CA GLU A 63 7.64 5.08 4.45
C GLU A 63 7.11 3.80 3.80
N ALA A 64 7.12 2.68 4.51
CA ALA A 64 6.47 1.44 4.05
C ALA A 64 4.97 1.65 3.85
N ALA A 65 4.29 2.31 4.80
CA ALA A 65 2.88 2.66 4.69
C ALA A 65 2.60 3.61 3.50
N ARG A 66 3.48 4.58 3.24
CA ARG A 66 3.38 5.47 2.08
C ARG A 66 3.47 4.69 0.77
N LEU A 67 4.44 3.78 0.64
CA LEU A 67 4.63 2.94 -0.55
C LEU A 67 3.45 1.99 -0.75
N MET A 68 2.89 1.42 0.33
CA MET A 68 1.66 0.64 0.29
C MET A 68 0.49 1.48 -0.20
N GLY A 69 0.28 2.67 0.34
CA GLY A 69 -0.79 3.57 -0.09
C GLY A 69 -0.71 3.94 -1.57
N LEU A 70 0.49 4.13 -2.12
CA LEU A 70 0.69 4.34 -3.55
C LEU A 70 0.33 3.10 -4.37
N ALA A 71 0.73 1.91 -3.91
CA ALA A 71 0.43 0.65 -4.60
C ALA A 71 -1.07 0.31 -4.56
N LEU A 72 -1.78 0.72 -3.53
CA LEU A 72 -3.22 0.50 -3.33
C LEU A 72 -4.08 1.70 -3.80
N SER A 73 -3.48 2.64 -4.53
CA SER A 73 -4.23 3.80 -5.04
C SER A 73 -5.25 3.39 -6.11
N PRO A 74 -6.36 4.17 -6.27
CA PRO A 74 -7.41 3.86 -7.25
C PRO A 74 -6.92 3.75 -8.71
N GLY A 75 -5.78 4.35 -9.03
CA GLY A 75 -5.17 4.26 -10.37
C GLY A 75 -4.37 2.97 -10.62
N THR A 76 -4.16 2.14 -9.61
CA THR A 76 -3.45 0.87 -9.74
C THR A 76 -4.43 -0.24 -10.13
N PRO A 77 -4.14 -1.05 -11.18
CA PRO A 77 -4.97 -2.20 -11.50
C PRO A 77 -5.13 -3.12 -10.27
N PRO A 78 -6.36 -3.59 -9.95
CA PRO A 78 -6.62 -4.39 -8.75
C PRO A 78 -5.74 -5.63 -8.61
N GLY A 79 -5.42 -6.31 -9.73
CA GLY A 79 -4.51 -7.46 -9.75
C GLY A 79 -3.08 -7.10 -9.32
N ASP A 80 -2.56 -5.96 -9.76
CA ASP A 80 -1.23 -5.47 -9.37
C ASP A 80 -1.18 -5.03 -7.90
N ALA A 81 -2.25 -4.42 -7.42
CA ALA A 81 -2.40 -4.04 -6.02
C ALA A 81 -2.46 -5.30 -5.12
N ALA A 82 -3.28 -6.30 -5.49
CA ALA A 82 -3.34 -7.58 -4.79
C ALA A 82 -2.00 -8.32 -4.76
N ALA A 83 -1.29 -8.35 -5.90
CA ALA A 83 0.05 -8.93 -5.98
C ALA A 83 1.06 -8.19 -5.11
N TRP A 84 0.96 -6.86 -5.02
CA TRP A 84 1.81 -6.08 -4.14
C TRP A 84 1.55 -6.43 -2.65
N VAL A 85 0.27 -6.54 -2.26
CA VAL A 85 -0.12 -6.99 -0.91
C VAL A 85 0.45 -8.37 -0.64
N GLU A 86 0.28 -9.33 -1.56
CA GLU A 86 0.84 -10.68 -1.42
C GLU A 86 2.36 -10.64 -1.18
N GLY A 87 3.10 -9.88 -1.96
CA GLY A 87 4.54 -9.74 -1.79
C GLY A 87 4.95 -9.15 -0.45
N PHE A 88 4.19 -8.17 0.04
CA PHE A 88 4.49 -7.47 1.29
C PHE A 88 4.10 -8.28 2.53
N VAL A 89 2.91 -8.89 2.55
CA VAL A 89 2.40 -9.62 3.72
C VAL A 89 2.50 -11.14 3.58
N GLY A 90 2.83 -11.64 2.41
CA GLY A 90 3.05 -13.07 2.17
C GLY A 90 4.31 -13.57 2.89
N GLY A 91 4.30 -14.85 3.24
CA GLY A 91 5.39 -15.47 3.98
C GLY A 91 5.30 -15.28 5.51
N GLY A 92 6.31 -15.78 6.23
CA GLY A 92 6.32 -15.78 7.69
C GLY A 92 6.28 -14.37 8.28
N GLY A 93 5.39 -14.14 9.23
CA GLY A 93 5.31 -12.89 9.99
C GLY A 93 4.49 -11.75 9.38
N GLY A 94 4.03 -11.84 8.12
CA GLY A 94 3.23 -10.78 7.48
C GLY A 94 1.89 -10.54 8.18
N GLY A 95 1.23 -11.58 8.62
CA GLY A 95 0.00 -11.48 9.38
C GLY A 95 0.19 -10.81 10.74
N LEU A 96 1.31 -11.09 11.43
CA LEU A 96 1.66 -10.41 12.68
C LEU A 96 1.95 -8.93 12.45
N LEU A 97 2.64 -8.59 11.35
CA LEU A 97 2.88 -7.19 10.99
C LEU A 97 1.57 -6.41 10.85
N LEU A 98 0.59 -6.94 10.11
CA LEU A 98 -0.72 -6.31 9.97
C LEU A 98 -1.49 -6.26 11.31
N ALA A 99 -1.33 -7.25 12.18
CA ALA A 99 -1.99 -7.26 13.47
C ALA A 99 -1.41 -6.23 14.45
N HIS A 100 -0.15 -5.83 14.27
CA HIS A 100 0.55 -4.86 15.13
C HIS A 100 0.65 -3.45 14.54
N ASP A 101 0.40 -3.29 13.25
CA ASP A 101 0.41 -1.98 12.58
C ASP A 101 -0.99 -1.67 12.01
N GLU A 102 -1.81 -1.00 12.81
CA GLU A 102 -3.18 -0.61 12.45
C GLU A 102 -3.23 0.26 11.18
N ARG A 103 -2.18 1.05 10.91
CA ARG A 103 -2.09 1.87 9.71
C ARG A 103 -1.98 1.02 8.45
N LEU A 104 -1.13 0.00 8.47
CA LEU A 104 -0.99 -0.94 7.35
C LEU A 104 -2.27 -1.74 7.14
N LEU A 105 -2.90 -2.19 8.22
CA LEU A 105 -4.18 -2.89 8.17
C LEU A 105 -5.28 -2.00 7.57
N ALA A 106 -5.39 -0.75 8.01
CA ALA A 106 -6.37 0.20 7.50
C ALA A 106 -6.18 0.50 5.99
N LEU A 107 -4.94 0.54 5.49
CA LEU A 107 -4.68 0.71 4.07
C LEU A 107 -5.19 -0.48 3.24
N VAL A 108 -4.97 -1.71 3.72
CA VAL A 108 -5.45 -2.93 3.04
C VAL A 108 -6.98 -3.00 3.11
N ASP A 109 -7.58 -2.73 4.26
CA ASP A 109 -9.04 -2.75 4.45
C ASP A 109 -9.73 -1.67 3.59
N GLY A 110 -9.21 -0.45 3.59
CA GLY A 110 -9.72 0.65 2.77
C GLY A 110 -9.63 0.35 1.27
N TRP A 111 -8.55 -0.28 0.83
CA TRP A 111 -8.43 -0.72 -0.57
C TRP A 111 -9.45 -1.82 -0.88
N LEU A 112 -9.57 -2.86 -0.07
CA LEU A 112 -10.52 -3.95 -0.28
C LEU A 112 -11.97 -3.46 -0.38
N THR A 113 -12.34 -2.48 0.44
CA THR A 113 -13.68 -1.89 0.43
C THR A 113 -13.91 -0.95 -0.77
N SER A 114 -12.84 -0.48 -1.43
CA SER A 114 -12.92 0.39 -2.61
C SER A 114 -12.91 -0.36 -3.95
N VAL A 115 -12.52 -1.65 -3.94
CA VAL A 115 -12.49 -2.48 -5.16
C VAL A 115 -13.91 -2.82 -5.59
N SER A 116 -14.20 -2.73 -6.91
CA SER A 116 -15.50 -3.16 -7.45
C SER A 116 -15.72 -4.67 -7.29
N ASP A 117 -16.98 -5.10 -7.23
CA ASP A 117 -17.37 -6.50 -7.04
C ASP A 117 -16.74 -7.43 -8.08
N ASP A 118 -16.72 -7.02 -9.34
CA ASP A 118 -16.11 -7.79 -10.43
C ASP A 118 -14.61 -7.96 -10.22
N ALA A 119 -13.89 -6.85 -9.98
CA ALA A 119 -12.46 -6.88 -9.73
C ALA A 119 -12.11 -7.61 -8.41
N PHE A 120 -12.97 -7.52 -7.39
CA PHE A 120 -12.80 -8.28 -6.15
C PHE A 120 -12.88 -9.79 -6.40
N THR A 121 -13.82 -10.23 -7.24
CA THR A 121 -13.94 -11.63 -7.63
C THR A 121 -12.67 -12.17 -8.29
N ASP A 122 -12.03 -11.35 -9.14
CA ASP A 122 -10.79 -11.71 -9.83
C ASP A 122 -9.58 -11.82 -8.88
N VAL A 123 -9.49 -10.92 -7.88
CA VAL A 123 -8.35 -10.92 -6.93
C VAL A 123 -8.56 -11.84 -5.73
N LEU A 124 -9.78 -12.28 -5.46
CA LEU A 124 -10.14 -13.10 -4.30
C LEU A 124 -9.32 -14.40 -4.16
N PRO A 125 -9.02 -15.16 -5.24
CA PRO A 125 -8.17 -16.36 -5.13
C PRO A 125 -6.76 -16.04 -4.60
N LEU A 126 -6.17 -14.93 -5.04
CA LEU A 126 -4.87 -14.47 -4.61
C LEU A 126 -4.88 -14.09 -3.12
N LEU A 127 -5.87 -13.30 -2.72
CA LEU A 127 -6.05 -12.88 -1.32
C LEU A 127 -6.29 -14.09 -0.41
N ARG A 128 -7.13 -15.03 -0.83
CA ARG A 128 -7.35 -16.28 -0.07
C ARG A 128 -6.06 -17.07 0.13
N ARG A 129 -5.24 -17.22 -0.91
CA ARG A 129 -3.94 -17.88 -0.81
C ARG A 129 -3.04 -17.18 0.21
N THR A 130 -2.94 -15.85 0.12
CA THR A 130 -2.10 -15.04 0.99
C THR A 130 -2.53 -15.16 2.46
N PHE A 131 -3.80 -14.93 2.76
CA PHE A 131 -4.31 -14.90 4.14
C PHE A 131 -4.52 -16.29 4.73
N SER A 132 -4.79 -17.33 3.90
CA SER A 132 -4.92 -18.71 4.40
C SER A 132 -3.60 -19.29 4.93
N ALA A 133 -2.47 -18.75 4.48
CA ALA A 133 -1.14 -19.17 4.97
C ALA A 133 -0.85 -18.70 6.40
N TYR A 134 -1.66 -17.81 6.98
CA TYR A 134 -1.45 -17.34 8.34
C TYR A 134 -1.94 -18.36 9.37
N GLU A 135 -1.28 -18.37 10.53
CA GLU A 135 -1.70 -19.14 11.69
C GLU A 135 -3.15 -18.81 12.09
N PRO A 136 -3.96 -19.80 12.54
CA PRO A 136 -5.36 -19.56 12.90
C PRO A 136 -5.58 -18.45 13.92
N GLY A 137 -4.68 -18.30 14.89
CA GLY A 137 -4.71 -17.23 15.89
C GLY A 137 -4.58 -15.85 15.26
N VAL A 138 -3.61 -15.69 14.35
CA VAL A 138 -3.39 -14.43 13.63
C VAL A 138 -4.58 -14.05 12.76
N ARG A 139 -5.16 -15.02 12.04
CA ARG A 139 -6.38 -14.78 11.24
C ARG A 139 -7.55 -14.31 12.10
N ARG A 140 -7.73 -14.90 13.29
CA ARG A 140 -8.77 -14.48 14.24
C ARG A 140 -8.54 -13.04 14.70
N THR A 141 -7.31 -12.72 15.12
CA THR A 141 -6.95 -11.38 15.56
C THR A 141 -7.20 -10.33 14.47
N LEU A 142 -6.78 -10.60 13.22
CA LEU A 142 -7.04 -9.70 12.09
C LEU A 142 -8.54 -9.54 11.85
N GLY A 143 -9.33 -10.62 11.88
CA GLY A 143 -10.78 -10.55 11.73
C GLY A 143 -11.47 -9.77 12.85
N GLU A 144 -10.92 -9.76 14.06
CA GLU A 144 -11.42 -8.96 15.18
C GLU A 144 -11.06 -7.48 15.02
N LEU A 145 -9.85 -7.18 14.56
CA LEU A 145 -9.39 -5.82 14.27
C LEU A 145 -10.21 -5.17 13.16
N VAL A 146 -10.41 -5.87 12.04
CA VAL A 146 -11.23 -5.38 10.91
C VAL A 146 -12.68 -5.13 11.36
N ARG A 147 -13.29 -6.06 12.14
CA ARG A 147 -14.65 -5.85 12.66
C ARG A 147 -14.77 -4.68 13.63
N ARG A 148 -13.72 -4.37 14.36
CA ARG A 148 -13.68 -3.23 15.29
C ARG A 148 -13.57 -1.90 14.54
N GLY A 149 -13.03 -1.91 13.34
CA GLY A 149 -12.74 -0.72 12.55
C GLY A 149 -11.53 0.07 13.06
N PRO A 150 -11.04 1.03 12.27
CA PRO A 150 -9.85 1.83 12.62
C PRO A 150 -10.01 2.70 13.87
N ASP A 151 -11.25 2.97 14.29
CA ASP A 151 -11.56 3.89 15.42
C ASP A 151 -12.11 3.19 16.67
N GLY A 152 -11.83 1.89 16.87
CA GLY A 152 -12.12 1.22 18.15
C GLY A 152 -13.55 1.36 18.69
N GLY A 153 -14.55 1.48 17.83
CA GLY A 153 -15.96 1.58 18.20
C GLY A 153 -16.50 3.00 18.38
N ALA A 154 -15.77 4.03 18.00
CA ALA A 154 -16.36 5.34 17.77
C ALA A 154 -17.19 5.29 16.48
N ALA A 155 -18.50 5.53 16.57
CA ALA A 155 -19.35 5.74 15.40
C ALA A 155 -18.70 6.78 14.46
N PRO A 156 -18.91 6.69 13.13
CA PRO A 156 -18.35 7.66 12.21
C PRO A 156 -18.91 9.04 12.56
N THR A 157 -18.20 9.76 13.39
CA THR A 157 -18.36 11.19 13.45
C THR A 157 -17.85 11.69 12.11
N THR A 158 -18.73 12.32 11.36
CA THR A 158 -18.48 13.09 10.14
C THR A 158 -17.38 14.13 10.39
N GLY A 159 -16.13 13.67 10.44
CA GLY A 159 -14.93 14.45 10.64
C GLY A 159 -13.78 13.64 10.11
N ALA A 160 -13.56 13.72 8.77
CA ALA A 160 -12.33 13.24 8.21
C ALA A 160 -11.18 13.79 9.06
N THR A 161 -10.40 12.92 9.69
CA THR A 161 -9.17 13.31 10.39
C THR A 161 -8.26 13.95 9.37
N VAL A 162 -8.22 15.28 9.39
CA VAL A 162 -7.41 16.06 8.44
C VAL A 162 -5.95 15.71 8.71
N PRO A 163 -5.17 15.30 7.71
CA PRO A 163 -3.76 14.98 7.90
C PRO A 163 -3.04 16.17 8.53
N HIS A 164 -2.08 15.88 9.39
CA HIS A 164 -1.28 16.91 10.05
C HIS A 164 -0.66 17.85 9.00
N GLY A 165 -0.98 19.14 9.07
CA GLY A 165 -0.56 20.16 8.08
C GLY A 165 -1.68 20.70 7.20
N PHE A 166 -2.88 20.14 7.27
CA PHE A 166 -4.07 20.70 6.63
C PHE A 166 -4.96 21.38 7.67
N ALA A 167 -5.64 22.47 7.27
CA ALA A 167 -6.61 23.14 8.14
C ALA A 167 -7.78 22.19 8.44
N GLY A 168 -8.26 22.18 9.70
CA GLY A 168 -9.32 21.29 10.15
C GLY A 168 -10.69 21.56 9.51
N GLU A 169 -10.85 22.67 8.81
CA GLU A 169 -12.05 23.06 8.08
C GLU A 169 -11.67 23.46 6.65
N PRO A 170 -12.37 22.95 5.62
CA PRO A 170 -12.11 23.35 4.23
C PRO A 170 -12.33 24.85 4.07
N ASP A 171 -11.33 25.56 3.59
CA ASP A 171 -11.46 26.95 3.17
C ASP A 171 -12.34 27.02 1.91
N ARG A 172 -13.61 27.35 2.11
CA ARG A 172 -14.60 27.45 1.02
C ARG A 172 -14.19 28.48 -0.02
N GLY A 173 -13.60 29.62 0.40
CA GLY A 173 -13.14 30.65 -0.52
C GLY A 173 -12.03 30.14 -1.45
N ARG A 174 -11.11 29.34 -0.93
CA ARG A 174 -10.07 28.68 -1.73
C ARG A 174 -10.62 27.59 -2.63
N ALA A 175 -11.58 26.79 -2.14
CA ALA A 175 -12.25 25.77 -2.93
C ALA A 175 -13.02 26.38 -4.10
N ASP A 176 -13.76 27.46 -3.87
CA ASP A 176 -14.51 28.19 -4.90
C ASP A 176 -13.57 28.84 -5.94
N ALA A 177 -12.38 29.31 -5.52
CA ALA A 177 -11.40 29.86 -6.43
C ALA A 177 -10.74 28.81 -7.34
N VAL A 178 -10.65 27.56 -6.91
CA VAL A 178 -10.09 26.44 -7.70
C VAL A 178 -11.13 25.79 -8.60
N ALA A 179 -12.40 25.85 -8.26
CA ALA A 179 -13.48 25.22 -9.00
C ALA A 179 -13.53 25.58 -10.50
N PRO A 180 -13.32 26.85 -10.92
CA PRO A 180 -13.30 27.20 -12.35
C PRO A 180 -12.16 26.53 -13.10
N VAL A 181 -10.98 26.46 -12.48
CA VAL A 181 -9.79 25.83 -13.09
C VAL A 181 -10.01 24.31 -13.24
N LEU A 182 -10.61 23.66 -12.25
CA LEU A 182 -10.93 22.24 -12.32
C LEU A 182 -11.98 21.95 -13.40
N ARG A 183 -13.00 22.82 -13.55
CA ARG A 183 -14.01 22.69 -14.63
C ARG A 183 -13.36 22.80 -16.00
N LEU A 184 -12.46 23.77 -16.19
CA LEU A 184 -11.72 23.93 -17.43
C LEU A 184 -10.86 22.70 -17.74
N LEU A 185 -10.13 22.18 -16.77
CA LEU A 185 -9.27 20.99 -16.92
C LEU A 185 -10.07 19.71 -17.20
N LEU A 186 -11.28 19.62 -16.66
CA LEU A 186 -12.18 18.48 -16.86
C LEU A 186 -13.08 18.63 -18.10
N GLY A 187 -12.95 19.71 -18.86
CA GLY A 187 -13.78 20.00 -20.03
C GLY A 187 -15.27 20.24 -19.70
N LEU A 188 -15.58 20.59 -18.46
CA LEU A 188 -16.91 20.93 -17.99
C LEU A 188 -17.17 22.42 -18.29
N GLU A 189 -17.39 22.76 -19.56
CA GLU A 189 -17.77 24.12 -19.92
C GLU A 189 -19.21 24.42 -19.43
N ASP A 190 -19.38 25.58 -18.78
CA ASP A 190 -20.72 26.04 -18.39
C ASP A 190 -21.57 26.31 -19.65
N GLU A 191 -22.59 25.51 -19.88
CA GLU A 191 -23.59 25.69 -20.95
C GLU A 191 -24.36 27.04 -20.88
N ARG A 192 -23.98 27.94 -19.97
CA ARG A 192 -24.65 29.20 -19.71
C ARG A 192 -24.15 30.39 -20.55
N THR A 193 -23.04 30.26 -21.28
CA THR A 193 -22.49 31.37 -22.08
C THR A 193 -22.95 31.41 -23.54
N VAL A 194 -23.65 30.39 -24.03
CA VAL A 194 -24.10 30.36 -25.46
C VAL A 194 -25.46 30.99 -25.67
N SER A 195 -26.20 31.43 -24.64
CA SER A 195 -27.59 31.93 -24.80
C SER A 195 -27.76 33.47 -24.84
N MET A 196 -26.69 34.27 -24.94
CA MET A 196 -26.81 35.74 -24.91
C MET A 196 -26.41 36.48 -26.20
N ASP A 197 -26.02 35.78 -27.26
CA ASP A 197 -25.62 36.49 -28.52
C ASP A 197 -26.54 36.26 -29.71
N GLY A 198 -27.73 35.67 -29.49
CA GLY A 198 -28.74 35.37 -30.55
C GLY A 198 -29.82 36.39 -30.80
N ASN A 199 -29.88 37.53 -30.07
CA ASN A 199 -31.02 38.46 -30.23
C ASN A 199 -30.62 39.91 -30.46
N ARG A 200 -29.73 40.18 -31.41
CA ARG A 200 -29.37 41.58 -31.77
C ARG A 200 -29.23 41.80 -33.30
N LEU A 201 -30.05 41.17 -34.12
CA LEU A 201 -30.16 41.50 -35.57
C LEU A 201 -31.57 41.24 -36.08
N ALA A 202 -32.54 41.96 -35.57
CA ALA A 202 -33.83 42.13 -36.28
C ALA A 202 -34.46 43.45 -35.85
N GLY A 203 -34.21 44.53 -36.60
CA GLY A 203 -34.87 45.78 -36.31
C GLY A 203 -34.24 47.04 -36.95
N VAL A 204 -33.88 47.01 -38.21
CA VAL A 204 -33.84 48.26 -39.03
C VAL A 204 -34.26 47.93 -40.46
N GLY A 205 -35.39 48.44 -40.85
CA GLY A 205 -35.86 48.37 -42.27
C GLY A 205 -37.30 48.63 -42.38
N GLY A 206 -37.66 49.91 -42.58
CA GLY A 206 -38.99 50.30 -43.02
C GLY A 206 -39.30 51.73 -42.69
#